data_658dfce499ecd3fa4ee804b2bb68cc76
#
_entry.id   658dfce499ecd3fa4ee804b2bb68cc76
#
_cell.length_a   1.000
_cell.length_b   1.000
_cell.length_c   1.000
_cell.angle_alpha   90.00
_cell.angle_beta   90.00
_cell.angle_gamma   90.00
#
_symmetry.space_group_name_H-M   'P 1'
#
loop_
_entity.id
_entity.type
_entity.pdbx_description
1 polymer ?
#
loop_
_entity_poly.entity_id
_entity_poly.type
_entity_poly.pdbx_seq_one_letter_code
_entity_poly.pdbx_strand_id
1 'polypeptide(L)'
;GKSMFFLILMSTALLVGIAVAGEPAPGSVNQVRDRWAQINYQLPKPQREAAFEELLHQSEKIRQATPRDAAALIWEGIVLSSLAGEKGGMGALGLVKRARADFEAAIKLDASALDGAAYTSLGALYYQVPGWPLGFGDDAAARTMLRKGLAIDPDGIDANYGDGARRHHPVGAVAALGW
;
A
#
# COMPACT_ATOMS: atom_id res chain seq x y z
N GLY A 1 -78.25 -32.80 -3.17
CA GLY A 1 -76.86 -32.58 -2.77
C GLY A 1 -76.12 -31.66 -3.73
N LYS A 2 -75.77 -30.43 -3.30
CA LYS A 2 -74.97 -29.52 -4.09
C LYS A 2 -73.51 -29.67 -3.65
N SER A 3 -72.69 -30.22 -4.53
CA SER A 3 -71.27 -30.31 -4.33
C SER A 3 -70.66 -28.92 -4.60
N MET A 4 -70.03 -28.34 -3.60
CA MET A 4 -69.32 -27.10 -3.69
C MET A 4 -67.83 -27.43 -3.88
N PHE A 5 -67.31 -27.28 -5.10
CA PHE A 5 -65.92 -27.41 -5.41
C PHE A 5 -65.19 -26.18 -4.89
N PHE A 6 -64.35 -26.38 -3.89
CA PHE A 6 -63.38 -25.37 -3.43
C PHE A 6 -62.12 -25.44 -4.31
N LEU A 7 -61.95 -24.45 -5.17
CA LEU A 7 -60.78 -24.25 -5.96
C LEU A 7 -59.72 -23.53 -5.08
N ILE A 8 -58.77 -24.27 -4.59
CA ILE A 8 -57.58 -23.68 -3.92
C ILE A 8 -56.64 -23.21 -5.00
N LEU A 9 -56.57 -21.90 -5.19
CA LEU A 9 -55.53 -21.26 -6.00
C LEU A 9 -54.23 -21.25 -5.19
N MET A 10 -53.33 -22.17 -5.48
CA MET A 10 -51.95 -22.09 -4.98
C MET A 10 -51.20 -21.02 -5.79
N SER A 11 -51.08 -19.85 -5.20
CA SER A 11 -50.20 -18.80 -5.70
C SER A 11 -48.75 -19.17 -5.35
N THR A 12 -48.02 -19.73 -6.30
CA THR A 12 -46.58 -19.92 -6.19
C THR A 12 -45.91 -18.56 -6.36
N ALA A 13 -45.60 -17.92 -5.24
CA ALA A 13 -44.71 -16.75 -5.25
C ALA A 13 -43.32 -17.20 -5.65
N LEU A 14 -42.92 -16.89 -6.89
CA LEU A 14 -41.57 -17.06 -7.38
C LEU A 14 -40.71 -15.99 -6.70
N LEU A 15 -40.04 -16.34 -5.61
CA LEU A 15 -38.99 -15.52 -5.01
C LEU A 15 -37.79 -15.51 -6.00
N VAL A 16 -37.74 -14.52 -6.86
CA VAL A 16 -36.55 -14.18 -7.61
C VAL A 16 -35.58 -13.61 -6.59
N GLY A 17 -34.70 -14.47 -6.09
CA GLY A 17 -33.53 -14.06 -5.31
C GLY A 17 -32.65 -13.20 -6.20
N ILE A 18 -32.69 -11.88 -5.99
CA ILE A 18 -31.67 -10.98 -6.53
C ILE A 18 -30.38 -11.38 -5.82
N ALA A 19 -29.52 -12.15 -6.49
CA ALA A 19 -28.16 -12.34 -6.05
C ALA A 19 -27.51 -10.94 -6.10
N VAL A 20 -27.40 -10.31 -4.95
CA VAL A 20 -26.50 -9.15 -4.79
C VAL A 20 -25.12 -9.71 -5.07
N ALA A 21 -24.56 -9.37 -6.23
CA ALA A 21 -23.17 -9.64 -6.51
C ALA A 21 -22.38 -8.99 -5.39
N GLY A 22 -21.80 -9.80 -4.49
CA GLY A 22 -20.94 -9.31 -3.44
C GLY A 22 -19.82 -8.51 -4.07
N GLU A 23 -19.35 -7.44 -3.40
CA GLU A 23 -18.17 -6.72 -3.86
C GLU A 23 -17.04 -7.72 -4.14
N PRO A 24 -16.30 -7.53 -5.24
CA PRO A 24 -15.17 -8.40 -5.54
C PRO A 24 -14.23 -8.42 -4.32
N ALA A 25 -13.72 -9.60 -3.99
CA ALA A 25 -12.79 -9.75 -2.88
C ALA A 25 -11.63 -8.75 -3.03
N PRO A 26 -11.14 -8.14 -1.93
CA PRO A 26 -9.97 -7.28 -2.00
C PRO A 26 -8.82 -8.05 -2.64
N GLY A 27 -8.02 -7.37 -3.49
CA GLY A 27 -6.86 -7.97 -4.13
C GLY A 27 -5.83 -8.45 -3.10
N SER A 28 -4.73 -9.00 -3.57
CA SER A 28 -3.61 -9.43 -2.73
C SER A 28 -2.51 -8.36 -2.65
N VAL A 29 -1.67 -8.45 -1.62
CA VAL A 29 -0.45 -7.63 -1.48
C VAL A 29 0.47 -7.79 -2.71
N ASN A 30 0.58 -8.99 -3.27
CA ASN A 30 1.35 -9.24 -4.48
C ASN A 30 0.82 -8.48 -5.69
N GLN A 31 -0.50 -8.34 -5.83
CA GLN A 31 -1.10 -7.52 -6.88
C GLN A 31 -0.78 -6.03 -6.71
N VAL A 32 -0.76 -5.53 -5.49
CA VAL A 32 -0.34 -4.15 -5.19
C VAL A 32 1.12 -3.95 -5.60
N ARG A 33 2.02 -4.85 -5.22
CA ARG A 33 3.43 -4.82 -5.62
C ARG A 33 3.59 -4.79 -7.14
N ASP A 34 2.94 -5.69 -7.84
CA ASP A 34 3.06 -5.81 -9.29
C ASP A 34 2.51 -4.57 -10.00
N ARG A 35 1.38 -4.05 -9.54
CA ARG A 35 0.81 -2.81 -10.10
C ARG A 35 1.68 -1.59 -9.79
N TRP A 36 2.23 -1.50 -8.59
CA TRP A 36 3.19 -0.46 -8.25
C TRP A 36 4.39 -0.45 -9.19
N ALA A 37 4.98 -1.62 -9.45
CA ALA A 37 6.10 -1.74 -10.38
C ALA A 37 5.71 -1.32 -11.81
N GLN A 38 4.53 -1.71 -12.28
CA GLN A 38 4.01 -1.30 -13.58
C GLN A 38 3.86 0.22 -13.67
N ILE A 39 3.28 0.87 -12.66
CA ILE A 39 3.11 2.32 -12.63
C ILE A 39 4.47 3.01 -12.63
N ASN A 40 5.37 2.57 -11.76
CA ASN A 40 6.65 3.23 -11.53
C ASN A 40 7.59 3.12 -12.75
N TYR A 41 7.60 1.98 -13.43
CA TYR A 41 8.57 1.69 -14.49
C TYR A 41 8.01 1.76 -15.91
N GLN A 42 6.70 1.62 -16.10
CA GLN A 42 6.11 1.50 -17.43
C GLN A 42 5.16 2.66 -17.77
N LEU A 43 4.51 3.28 -16.81
CA LEU A 43 3.60 4.39 -17.09
C LEU A 43 4.36 5.69 -17.35
N PRO A 44 3.91 6.48 -18.34
CA PRO A 44 4.37 7.86 -18.51
C PRO A 44 4.10 8.69 -17.26
N LYS A 45 5.03 9.59 -16.92
CA LYS A 45 4.94 10.43 -15.72
C LYS A 45 3.58 11.14 -15.52
N PRO A 46 2.94 11.72 -16.54
CA PRO A 46 1.65 12.38 -16.36
C PRO A 46 0.50 11.47 -15.93
N GLN A 47 0.64 10.17 -16.08
CA GLN A 47 -0.39 9.17 -15.71
C GLN A 47 -0.17 8.56 -14.33
N ARG A 48 1.00 8.76 -13.72
CA ARG A 48 1.39 8.06 -12.49
C ARG A 48 0.59 8.50 -11.28
N GLU A 49 0.33 9.79 -11.13
CA GLU A 49 -0.41 10.31 -9.98
C GLU A 49 -1.79 9.65 -9.86
N ALA A 50 -2.61 9.71 -10.91
CA ALA A 50 -3.93 9.08 -10.91
C ALA A 50 -3.87 7.56 -10.70
N ALA A 51 -2.88 6.88 -11.30
CA ALA A 51 -2.70 5.45 -11.13
C ALA A 51 -2.29 5.08 -9.68
N PHE A 52 -1.45 5.88 -9.03
CA PHE A 52 -1.11 5.66 -7.62
C PHE A 52 -2.27 5.99 -6.68
N GLU A 53 -3.12 6.97 -6.99
CA GLU A 53 -4.35 7.23 -6.22
C GLU A 53 -5.28 6.02 -6.25
N GLU A 54 -5.49 5.42 -7.41
CA GLU A 54 -6.30 4.21 -7.55
C GLU A 54 -5.67 3.02 -6.79
N LEU A 55 -4.35 2.84 -6.93
CA LEU A 55 -3.64 1.78 -6.22
C LEU A 55 -3.67 1.97 -4.71
N LEU A 56 -3.65 3.22 -4.22
CA LEU A 56 -3.82 3.52 -2.81
C LEU A 56 -5.18 3.03 -2.28
N HIS A 57 -6.27 3.29 -3.00
CA HIS A 57 -7.59 2.79 -2.62
C HIS A 57 -7.63 1.25 -2.54
N GLN A 58 -6.99 0.56 -3.48
CA GLN A 58 -6.88 -0.90 -3.45
C GLN A 58 -6.07 -1.36 -2.23
N SER A 59 -4.92 -0.75 -1.96
CA SER A 59 -4.08 -1.12 -0.82
C SER A 59 -4.76 -0.84 0.52
N GLU A 60 -5.52 0.23 0.64
CA GLU A 60 -6.34 0.54 1.84
C GLU A 60 -7.40 -0.54 2.10
N LYS A 61 -8.08 -1.02 1.06
CA LYS A 61 -9.06 -2.11 1.19
C LYS A 61 -8.39 -3.41 1.67
N ILE A 62 -7.23 -3.73 1.13
CA ILE A 62 -6.46 -4.92 1.54
C ILE A 62 -6.02 -4.80 3.01
N ARG A 63 -5.47 -3.66 3.40
CA ARG A 63 -5.07 -3.40 4.79
C ARG A 63 -6.26 -3.50 5.75
N GLN A 64 -7.41 -2.94 5.40
CA GLN A 64 -8.62 -3.03 6.22
C GLN A 64 -9.12 -4.47 6.37
N ALA A 65 -9.00 -5.28 5.32
CA ALA A 65 -9.35 -6.70 5.36
C ALA A 65 -8.32 -7.56 6.13
N THR A 66 -7.07 -7.12 6.21
CA THR A 66 -5.96 -7.83 6.85
C THR A 66 -5.19 -6.93 7.81
N PRO A 67 -5.82 -6.44 8.90
CA PRO A 67 -5.25 -5.37 9.75
C PRO A 67 -4.01 -5.78 10.53
N ARG A 68 -3.70 -7.09 10.60
CA ARG A 68 -2.52 -7.64 11.28
C ARG A 68 -1.44 -8.13 10.31
N ASP A 69 -1.59 -7.84 9.03
CA ASP A 69 -0.60 -8.18 8.01
C ASP A 69 0.40 -7.01 7.86
N ALA A 70 1.62 -7.21 8.36
CA ALA A 70 2.69 -6.22 8.24
C ALA A 70 3.03 -5.91 6.78
N ALA A 71 2.98 -6.89 5.88
CA ALA A 71 3.24 -6.68 4.46
C ALA A 71 2.20 -5.75 3.81
N ALA A 72 0.92 -5.87 4.20
CA ALA A 72 -0.13 -4.96 3.72
C ALA A 72 0.12 -3.51 4.14
N LEU A 73 0.53 -3.29 5.40
CA LEU A 73 0.91 -1.96 5.90
C LEU A 73 2.13 -1.40 5.18
N ILE A 74 3.16 -2.21 4.96
CA ILE A 74 4.37 -1.79 4.25
C ILE A 74 4.02 -1.33 2.83
N TRP A 75 3.23 -2.10 2.08
CA TRP A 75 2.86 -1.72 0.72
C TRP A 75 1.94 -0.51 0.66
N GLU A 76 1.02 -0.32 1.60
CA GLU A 76 0.27 0.93 1.71
C GLU A 76 1.21 2.12 1.92
N GLY A 77 2.17 2.00 2.82
CA GLY A 77 3.19 3.02 3.07
C GLY A 77 4.04 3.34 1.83
N ILE A 78 4.42 2.33 1.05
CA ILE A 78 5.16 2.50 -0.21
C ILE A 78 4.33 3.24 -1.26
N VAL A 79 3.07 2.85 -1.42
CA VAL A 79 2.15 3.53 -2.37
C VAL A 79 1.92 4.98 -1.96
N LEU A 80 1.70 5.25 -0.67
CA LEU A 80 1.57 6.60 -0.12
C LEU A 80 2.82 7.45 -0.39
N SER A 81 4.00 6.88 -0.20
CA SER A 81 5.27 7.54 -0.47
C SER A 81 5.44 7.87 -1.96
N SER A 82 5.10 6.92 -2.83
CA SER A 82 5.17 7.12 -4.29
C SER A 82 4.20 8.21 -4.76
N LEU A 83 2.97 8.19 -4.26
CA LEU A 83 1.99 9.23 -4.55
C LEU A 83 2.45 10.61 -4.06
N ALA A 84 3.06 10.66 -2.87
CA ALA A 84 3.64 11.90 -2.34
C ALA A 84 4.71 12.47 -3.27
N GLY A 85 5.58 11.61 -3.83
CA GLY A 85 6.59 12.01 -4.80
C GLY A 85 6.00 12.58 -6.10
N GLU A 86 4.89 12.02 -6.58
CA GLU A 86 4.22 12.55 -7.78
C GLU A 86 3.50 13.88 -7.50
N LYS A 87 2.85 14.04 -6.34
CA LYS A 87 2.15 15.29 -5.99
C LYS A 87 3.10 16.43 -5.65
N GLY A 88 4.15 16.17 -4.89
CA GLY A 88 5.07 17.18 -4.38
C GLY A 88 4.44 18.19 -3.42
N GLY A 89 5.26 19.11 -2.91
CA GLY A 89 4.81 20.26 -2.12
C GLY A 89 4.04 19.91 -0.84
N MET A 90 3.16 20.81 -0.42
CA MET A 90 2.39 20.66 0.83
C MET A 90 1.40 19.50 0.81
N GLY A 91 0.85 19.14 -0.34
CA GLY A 91 -0.03 17.98 -0.51
C GLY A 91 0.65 16.66 -0.20
N ALA A 92 1.95 16.57 -0.39
CA ALA A 92 2.75 15.38 -0.10
C ALA A 92 2.97 15.14 1.40
N LEU A 93 3.00 16.19 2.24
CA LEU A 93 3.28 16.05 3.67
C LEU A 93 2.28 15.19 4.41
N GLY A 94 0.99 15.31 4.11
CA GLY A 94 -0.05 14.46 4.68
C GLY A 94 0.14 12.99 4.32
N LEU A 95 0.52 12.71 3.08
CA LEU A 95 0.76 11.36 2.57
C LEU A 95 1.98 10.70 3.23
N VAL A 96 3.10 11.41 3.36
CA VAL A 96 4.30 10.87 4.00
C VAL A 96 4.13 10.66 5.51
N LYS A 97 3.31 11.47 6.19
CA LYS A 97 2.95 11.23 7.59
C LYS A 97 2.15 9.94 7.75
N ARG A 98 1.21 9.67 6.85
CA ARG A 98 0.48 8.40 6.82
C ARG A 98 1.42 7.23 6.52
N ALA A 99 2.31 7.36 5.54
CA ALA A 99 3.30 6.34 5.21
C ALA A 99 4.18 6.00 6.42
N ARG A 100 4.68 7.01 7.13
CA ARG A 100 5.43 6.82 8.38
C ARG A 100 4.65 6.02 9.41
N ALA A 101 3.39 6.36 9.63
CA ALA A 101 2.53 5.64 10.57
C ALA A 101 2.34 4.17 10.16
N ASP A 102 2.18 3.89 8.89
CA ASP A 102 2.07 2.52 8.36
C ASP A 102 3.34 1.71 8.57
N PHE A 103 4.51 2.29 8.30
CA PHE A 103 5.79 1.61 8.53
C PHE A 103 6.04 1.36 10.03
N GLU A 104 5.75 2.32 10.89
CA GLU A 104 5.85 2.15 12.34
C GLU A 104 4.90 1.06 12.86
N ALA A 105 3.67 1.00 12.35
CA ALA A 105 2.72 -0.05 12.70
C ALA A 105 3.18 -1.43 12.20
N ALA A 106 3.74 -1.51 10.99
CA ALA A 106 4.31 -2.75 10.46
C ALA A 106 5.47 -3.27 11.32
N ILE A 107 6.37 -2.40 11.76
CA ILE A 107 7.48 -2.75 12.65
C ILE A 107 6.97 -3.34 13.97
N LYS A 108 5.90 -2.80 14.52
CA LYS A 108 5.30 -3.33 15.76
C LYS A 108 4.66 -4.70 15.57
N LEU A 109 4.15 -5.00 14.40
CA LEU A 109 3.56 -6.30 14.08
C LEU A 109 4.62 -7.35 13.76
N ASP A 110 5.55 -7.02 12.87
CA ASP A 110 6.65 -7.88 12.43
C ASP A 110 7.76 -7.01 11.82
N ALA A 111 8.80 -6.76 12.61
CA ALA A 111 9.94 -5.93 12.19
C ALA A 111 10.73 -6.53 11.02
N SER A 112 10.69 -7.84 10.82
CA SER A 112 11.41 -8.54 9.75
C SER A 112 10.58 -8.78 8.49
N ALA A 113 9.30 -8.40 8.48
CA ALA A 113 8.44 -8.56 7.31
C ALA A 113 9.09 -7.91 6.08
N LEU A 114 8.99 -8.61 4.93
CA LEU A 114 9.61 -8.18 3.67
C LEU A 114 11.10 -7.78 3.84
N ASP A 115 11.85 -8.61 4.57
CA ASP A 115 13.29 -8.43 4.80
C ASP A 115 13.65 -7.07 5.44
N GLY A 116 12.83 -6.58 6.35
CA GLY A 116 13.05 -5.32 7.05
C GLY A 116 12.69 -4.07 6.23
N ALA A 117 11.87 -4.22 5.18
CA ALA A 117 11.48 -3.13 4.28
C ALA A 117 10.83 -1.93 5.01
N ALA A 118 10.13 -2.14 6.13
CA ALA A 118 9.58 -1.05 6.92
C ALA A 118 10.67 -0.13 7.49
N TYR A 119 11.76 -0.69 7.99
CA TYR A 119 12.90 0.11 8.47
C TYR A 119 13.60 0.86 7.36
N THR A 120 13.90 0.22 6.23
CA THR A 120 14.59 0.86 5.12
C THR A 120 13.72 1.94 4.46
N SER A 121 12.43 1.70 4.32
CA SER A 121 11.48 2.70 3.81
C SER A 121 11.32 3.89 4.75
N LEU A 122 11.23 3.63 6.06
CA LEU A 122 11.16 4.68 7.07
C LEU A 122 12.44 5.52 7.10
N GLY A 123 13.60 4.88 6.97
CA GLY A 123 14.88 5.57 6.85
C GLY A 123 14.95 6.49 5.63
N ALA A 124 14.47 6.02 4.49
CA ALA A 124 14.37 6.84 3.28
C ALA A 124 13.42 8.04 3.46
N LEU A 125 12.29 7.87 4.14
CA LEU A 125 11.39 8.99 4.46
C LEU A 125 12.06 10.03 5.33
N TYR A 126 12.73 9.63 6.41
CA TYR A 126 13.45 10.57 7.29
C TYR A 126 14.56 11.33 6.55
N TYR A 127 15.18 10.73 5.58
CA TYR A 127 16.22 11.37 4.78
C TYR A 127 15.66 12.35 3.76
N GLN A 128 14.53 12.02 3.12
CA GLN A 128 14.00 12.78 1.98
C GLN A 128 12.98 13.85 2.36
N VAL A 129 12.19 13.62 3.42
CA VAL A 129 11.19 14.59 3.89
C VAL A 129 11.91 15.81 4.46
N PRO A 130 11.44 17.04 4.17
CA PRO A 130 12.01 18.24 4.78
C PRO A 130 12.01 18.16 6.32
N GLY A 131 13.06 18.70 6.93
CA GLY A 131 13.17 18.81 8.37
C GLY A 131 12.23 19.85 8.96
N TRP A 132 12.22 19.91 10.30
CA TRP A 132 11.46 20.93 11.03
C TRP A 132 11.84 22.34 10.56
N PRO A 133 10.90 23.31 10.43
CA PRO A 133 9.47 23.23 10.81
C PRO A 133 8.54 22.68 9.75
N LEU A 134 9.00 22.36 8.54
CA LEU A 134 8.15 21.98 7.42
C LEU A 134 7.68 20.51 7.51
N GLY A 135 8.52 19.62 8.01
CA GLY A 135 8.24 18.20 8.08
C GLY A 135 9.02 17.50 9.18
N PHE A 136 9.03 16.17 9.13
CA PHE A 136 9.67 15.33 10.14
C PHE A 136 11.06 14.79 9.73
N GLY A 137 11.64 15.28 8.63
CA GLY A 137 12.95 14.83 8.16
C GLY A 137 14.04 14.93 9.24
N ASP A 138 14.86 13.89 9.36
CA ASP A 138 15.90 13.76 10.38
C ASP A 138 16.97 12.78 9.92
N ASP A 139 18.16 13.27 9.61
CA ASP A 139 19.26 12.46 9.11
C ASP A 139 19.77 11.44 10.14
N ALA A 140 19.72 11.76 11.43
CA ALA A 140 20.12 10.82 12.48
C ALA A 140 19.13 9.67 12.62
N ALA A 141 17.83 9.98 12.59
CA ALA A 141 16.76 8.97 12.55
C ALA A 141 16.85 8.12 11.29
N ALA A 142 17.12 8.73 10.13
CA ALA A 142 17.33 8.00 8.87
C ALA A 142 18.43 6.96 8.99
N ARG A 143 19.60 7.34 9.49
CA ARG A 143 20.73 6.40 9.68
C ARG A 143 20.40 5.28 10.66
N THR A 144 19.69 5.58 11.74
CA THR A 144 19.28 4.58 12.72
C THR A 144 18.34 3.54 12.09
N MET A 145 17.36 3.98 11.32
CA MET A 145 16.41 3.08 10.65
C MET A 145 17.10 2.25 9.57
N LEU A 146 17.98 2.85 8.77
CA LEU A 146 18.75 2.13 7.74
C LEU A 146 19.66 1.06 8.35
N ARG A 147 20.31 1.33 9.48
CA ARG A 147 21.12 0.34 10.20
C ARG A 147 20.27 -0.84 10.70
N LYS A 148 19.07 -0.57 11.20
CA LYS A 148 18.15 -1.63 11.62
C LYS A 148 17.69 -2.49 10.44
N GLY A 149 17.42 -1.89 9.30
CA GLY A 149 17.12 -2.62 8.06
C GLY A 149 18.28 -3.49 7.60
N LEU A 150 19.50 -2.96 7.60
CA LEU A 150 20.74 -3.69 7.26
C LEU A 150 21.03 -4.86 8.20
N ALA A 151 20.67 -4.74 9.48
CA ALA A 151 20.83 -5.83 10.44
C ALA A 151 19.92 -7.03 10.11
N ILE A 152 18.76 -6.77 9.50
CA ILE A 152 17.81 -7.81 9.07
C ILE A 152 18.22 -8.39 7.72
N ASP A 153 18.52 -7.53 6.75
CA ASP A 153 18.97 -7.91 5.41
C ASP A 153 20.23 -7.12 5.02
N PRO A 154 21.43 -7.67 5.30
CA PRO A 154 22.71 -7.00 5.01
C PRO A 154 22.93 -6.70 3.52
N ASP A 155 22.37 -7.51 2.64
CA ASP A 155 22.54 -7.37 1.19
C ASP A 155 21.45 -6.50 0.53
N GLY A 156 20.39 -6.15 1.28
CA GLY A 156 19.19 -5.51 0.75
C GLY A 156 19.42 -4.09 0.21
N ILE A 157 20.38 -3.35 0.77
CA ILE A 157 20.65 -1.96 0.38
C ILE A 157 21.63 -1.90 -0.78
N ASP A 158 22.66 -2.75 -0.81
CA ASP A 158 23.65 -2.78 -1.89
C ASP A 158 23.06 -3.20 -3.23
N ALA A 159 22.10 -4.10 -3.22
CA ALA A 159 21.38 -4.53 -4.42
C ALA A 159 20.56 -3.40 -5.08
N ASN A 160 20.22 -2.34 -4.35
CA ASN A 160 19.43 -1.22 -4.84
C ASN A 160 20.26 -0.03 -5.32
N TYR A 161 21.47 0.15 -4.84
CA TYR A 161 22.33 1.25 -5.27
C TYR A 161 23.09 0.98 -6.57
N GLY A 162 23.31 -0.31 -6.91
CA GLY A 162 24.10 -0.70 -8.08
C GLY A 162 23.30 -1.19 -9.29
N ASP A 163 22.06 -1.58 -9.12
CA ASP A 163 21.30 -2.27 -10.18
C ASP A 163 19.78 -2.00 -10.08
N GLY A 164 19.40 -0.74 -10.24
CA GLY A 164 18.00 -0.26 -10.16
C GLY A 164 17.01 -0.93 -11.13
N ALA A 165 17.46 -1.94 -11.86
CA ALA A 165 16.67 -2.61 -12.89
C ALA A 165 16.24 -4.03 -12.56
N ARG A 166 16.78 -4.69 -11.52
CA ARG A 166 16.65 -6.15 -11.45
C ARG A 166 15.82 -6.74 -10.32
N ARG A 167 15.46 -6.00 -9.30
CA ARG A 167 14.55 -6.54 -8.28
C ARG A 167 13.57 -5.46 -7.81
N HIS A 168 12.33 -5.80 -7.84
CA HIS A 168 11.19 -5.02 -7.35
C HIS A 168 11.28 -4.83 -5.82
N HIS A 169 12.39 -4.30 -5.33
CA HIS A 169 12.60 -4.09 -3.89
C HIS A 169 11.94 -2.77 -3.47
N PRO A 170 11.12 -2.77 -2.41
CA PRO A 170 10.35 -1.61 -1.97
C PRO A 170 11.19 -0.38 -1.60
N VAL A 171 12.47 -0.55 -1.28
CA VAL A 171 13.38 0.57 -0.95
C VAL A 171 13.59 1.53 -2.12
N GLY A 172 13.64 1.01 -3.35
CA GLY A 172 13.73 1.85 -4.56
C GLY A 172 12.55 2.77 -4.76
N ALA A 173 11.37 2.41 -4.23
CA ALA A 173 10.15 3.19 -4.33
C ALA A 173 10.21 4.48 -3.52
N VAL A 174 10.75 4.41 -2.31
CA VAL A 174 10.86 5.55 -1.41
C VAL A 174 12.05 6.42 -1.79
N ALA A 175 13.12 5.85 -2.36
CA ALA A 175 14.27 6.58 -2.86
C ALA A 175 13.98 7.46 -4.10
N ALA A 176 12.88 7.22 -4.78
CA ALA A 176 12.45 8.02 -5.93
C ALA A 176 11.62 9.27 -5.59
N LEU A 177 11.46 9.59 -4.29
CA LEU A 177 10.80 10.83 -3.87
C LEU A 177 11.66 12.01 -4.29
N GLY A 178 11.40 12.59 -5.44
CA GLY A 178 12.03 13.82 -5.90
C GLY A 178 11.49 15.04 -5.13
N TRP A 179 12.08 15.34 -4.01
CA TRP A 179 11.83 16.59 -3.25
C TRP A 179 12.79 17.69 -3.70
#